data_a506060974a74c4bae767c1089112ca0
#
_entry.id   a506060974a74c4bae767c1089112ca0
#
_cell.length_a   1.000
_cell.length_b   1.000
_cell.length_c   1.000
_cell.angle_alpha   90.00
_cell.angle_beta   90.00
_cell.angle_gamma   90.00
#
_symmetry.space_group_name_H-M   'P 1'
#
loop_
_entity.id
_entity.type
_entity.pdbx_description
1 polymer ?
#
loop_
_entity_poly.entity_id
_entity_poly.type
_entity_poly.pdbx_seq_one_letter_code
_entity_poly.pdbx_strand_id
1 'polypeptide(L)'
;MNRATSVNTIKSGAGGLGKKGATALNDAEAYPDSGQKSTQNSAQLRALLQLREMILAGELPGGTRIAELSIVEKLGVSRTPIRAALMRLAQEGLLEALSSGGYAVRTFSERDVTDAIELRGTLEGLSARLAAERAAPALVLSEARDCLRQIDAVLGQLTLNDESFSSYVELNARFHALLSEMAGSSVLARELDRVISMPFASPSAFVVARANSQQARDMLVVAQDQHWQVLSAIEQREGARAEAIMREHSRLAQRNLHMVLLGSHEPGSLNRASIPGVRLIRKRNTY
;
A
#
# COMPACT_ATOMS: atom_id res chain seq x y z
N MET A 1 -47.66 -12.65 -45.81
CA MET A 1 -46.80 -13.34 -46.81
C MET A 1 -45.70 -14.04 -45.99
N ASN A 2 -45.95 -15.22 -45.57
CA ASN A 2 -45.81 -16.55 -46.10
C ASN A 2 -44.39 -16.90 -46.61
N ARG A 3 -43.69 -17.76 -45.93
CA ARG A 3 -43.21 -19.15 -46.17
C ARG A 3 -42.08 -19.47 -45.22
N ALA A 4 -42.18 -20.34 -44.25
CA ALA A 4 -42.40 -21.78 -44.26
C ALA A 4 -41.16 -22.62 -44.68
N THR A 5 -40.71 -23.44 -43.72
CA THR A 5 -40.29 -24.86 -43.73
C THR A 5 -39.05 -25.31 -44.51
N SER A 6 -38.14 -26.01 -43.85
CA SER A 6 -37.96 -27.45 -44.11
C SER A 6 -37.15 -28.17 -43.06
N VAL A 7 -37.75 -29.22 -42.53
CA VAL A 7 -37.21 -30.34 -41.74
C VAL A 7 -36.53 -31.31 -42.72
N ASN A 8 -35.42 -31.94 -42.32
CA ASN A 8 -35.02 -33.20 -42.91
C ASN A 8 -34.41 -34.16 -41.84
N THR A 9 -35.17 -35.16 -41.53
CA THR A 9 -34.88 -36.39 -40.81
C THR A 9 -34.49 -37.46 -41.85
N ILE A 10 -33.63 -38.39 -41.53
CA ILE A 10 -33.44 -39.78 -42.00
C ILE A 10 -31.96 -40.19 -41.78
N LYS A 11 -31.53 -41.34 -41.31
CA LYS A 11 -32.03 -42.65 -40.91
C LYS A 11 -30.90 -43.40 -40.20
N SER A 12 -31.28 -44.32 -39.37
CA SER A 12 -30.61 -45.42 -38.70
C SER A 12 -29.75 -46.30 -39.61
N GLY A 13 -28.69 -46.86 -39.03
CA GLY A 13 -27.95 -48.03 -39.50
C GLY A 13 -27.17 -48.69 -38.36
N ALA A 14 -27.71 -49.84 -37.96
CA ALA A 14 -27.10 -50.74 -36.96
C ALA A 14 -26.06 -51.65 -37.63
N GLY A 15 -25.05 -52.04 -36.86
CA GLY A 15 -24.31 -53.26 -37.18
C GLY A 15 -22.85 -53.30 -36.71
N GLY A 16 -22.54 -54.21 -35.79
CA GLY A 16 -21.26 -54.91 -35.76
C GLY A 16 -20.44 -54.88 -34.49
N LEU A 17 -20.54 -55.94 -33.73
CA LEU A 17 -19.67 -56.33 -32.59
C LEU A 17 -18.17 -56.37 -32.99
N GLY A 18 -17.31 -55.88 -32.07
CA GLY A 18 -15.88 -56.15 -32.07
C GLY A 18 -15.27 -55.84 -30.72
N LYS A 19 -15.24 -56.87 -29.83
CA LYS A 19 -14.45 -56.83 -28.59
C LYS A 19 -12.98 -56.85 -28.91
N LYS A 20 -12.19 -55.88 -28.38
CA LYS A 20 -10.78 -56.13 -27.91
C LYS A 20 -10.23 -54.91 -27.19
N GLY A 21 -9.66 -55.17 -26.00
CA GLY A 21 -8.51 -54.46 -25.45
C GLY A 21 -8.78 -53.23 -24.61
N ALA A 22 -9.05 -53.41 -23.33
CA ALA A 22 -8.88 -52.37 -22.32
C ALA A 22 -7.41 -52.08 -22.13
N THR A 23 -6.98 -50.82 -22.45
CA THR A 23 -5.76 -50.24 -21.89
C THR A 23 -6.16 -48.93 -21.24
N ALA A 24 -6.17 -48.93 -19.92
CA ALA A 24 -6.41 -47.75 -19.11
C ALA A 24 -5.21 -46.83 -19.24
N LEU A 25 -5.37 -45.71 -19.89
CA LEU A 25 -4.49 -44.56 -19.77
C LEU A 25 -5.09 -43.66 -18.68
N ASN A 26 -4.45 -43.72 -17.53
CA ASN A 26 -4.75 -42.94 -16.36
C ASN A 26 -3.88 -41.66 -16.45
N ASP A 27 -4.28 -40.72 -17.26
CA ASP A 27 -3.72 -39.36 -17.23
C ASP A 27 -4.58 -38.52 -16.27
N ALA A 28 -4.27 -38.74 -14.96
CA ALA A 28 -4.66 -37.78 -13.95
C ALA A 28 -3.72 -36.56 -14.10
N GLU A 29 -4.13 -35.57 -14.88
CA GLU A 29 -3.54 -34.24 -14.76
C GLU A 29 -3.74 -33.75 -13.33
N ALA A 30 -2.63 -33.77 -12.56
CA ALA A 30 -2.57 -33.23 -11.22
C ALA A 30 -2.76 -31.72 -11.30
N TYR A 31 -3.94 -31.23 -10.94
CA TYR A 31 -4.14 -29.81 -10.65
C TYR A 31 -3.19 -29.39 -9.54
N PRO A 32 -2.40 -28.29 -9.73
CA PRO A 32 -1.46 -27.86 -8.69
C PRO A 32 -2.23 -27.46 -7.43
N ASP A 33 -1.85 -28.08 -6.34
CA ASP A 33 -2.39 -27.98 -5.00
C ASP A 33 -2.61 -26.52 -4.54
N SER A 34 -3.86 -26.13 -4.32
CA SER A 34 -4.27 -24.83 -3.82
C SER A 34 -3.70 -24.50 -2.42
N GLY A 35 -3.33 -25.52 -1.64
CA GLY A 35 -2.72 -25.39 -0.32
C GLY A 35 -1.28 -24.87 -0.35
N GLN A 36 -0.48 -25.24 -1.35
CA GLN A 36 0.90 -24.77 -1.48
C GLN A 36 0.99 -23.28 -1.86
N LYS A 37 0.05 -22.76 -2.67
CA LYS A 37 0.00 -21.35 -3.03
C LYS A 37 -0.36 -20.45 -1.85
N SER A 38 -1.23 -20.86 -0.95
CA SER A 38 -1.63 -20.08 0.22
C SER A 38 -0.51 -19.97 1.26
N THR A 39 0.23 -21.05 1.50
CA THR A 39 1.39 -21.07 2.41
C THR A 39 2.58 -20.27 1.86
N GLN A 40 2.80 -20.30 0.56
CA GLN A 40 3.86 -19.54 -0.09
C GLN A 40 3.58 -18.02 -0.06
N ASN A 41 2.33 -17.61 -0.28
CA ASN A 41 1.90 -16.21 -0.18
C ASN A 41 2.05 -15.68 1.26
N SER A 42 1.69 -16.49 2.27
CA SER A 42 1.85 -16.10 3.68
C SER A 42 3.32 -15.97 4.10
N ALA A 43 4.21 -16.83 3.61
CA ALA A 43 5.64 -16.74 3.85
C ALA A 43 6.28 -15.52 3.17
N GLN A 44 5.85 -15.19 1.95
CA GLN A 44 6.29 -13.99 1.23
C GLN A 44 5.85 -12.71 1.94
N LEU A 45 4.60 -12.64 2.41
CA LEU A 45 4.08 -11.50 3.14
C LEU A 45 4.83 -11.31 4.47
N ARG A 46 5.07 -12.37 5.22
CA ARG A 46 5.88 -12.31 6.46
C ARG A 46 7.28 -11.78 6.18
N ALA A 47 7.96 -12.33 5.17
CA ALA A 47 9.30 -11.89 4.79
C ALA A 47 9.31 -10.40 4.39
N LEU A 48 8.30 -9.95 3.65
CA LEU A 48 8.13 -8.54 3.25
C LEU A 48 7.98 -7.63 4.46
N LEU A 49 7.09 -7.97 5.38
CA LEU A 49 6.83 -7.16 6.58
C LEU A 49 8.05 -7.11 7.51
N GLN A 50 8.69 -8.25 7.77
CA GLN A 50 9.88 -8.32 8.61
C GLN A 50 11.07 -7.56 8.00
N LEU A 51 11.33 -7.70 6.70
CA LEU A 51 12.38 -6.94 6.02
C LEU A 51 12.10 -5.43 6.05
N ARG A 52 10.85 -5.03 5.85
CA ARG A 52 10.45 -3.62 5.96
C ARG A 52 10.70 -3.10 7.38
N GLU A 53 10.32 -3.85 8.39
CA GLU A 53 10.56 -3.49 9.79
C GLU A 53 12.05 -3.37 10.09
N MET A 54 12.89 -4.31 9.65
CA MET A 54 14.36 -4.25 9.81
C MET A 54 14.96 -3.01 9.14
N ILE A 55 14.49 -2.63 7.96
CA ILE A 55 14.92 -1.39 7.29
C ILE A 55 14.46 -0.18 8.09
N LEU A 56 13.18 -0.14 8.47
CA LEU A 56 12.60 0.96 9.22
C LEU A 56 13.18 1.08 10.64
N ALA A 57 13.50 -0.01 11.30
CA ALA A 57 14.19 -0.02 12.60
C ALA A 57 15.68 0.34 12.51
N GLY A 58 16.25 0.49 11.31
CA GLY A 58 17.66 0.79 11.09
C GLY A 58 18.59 -0.39 11.31
N GLU A 59 18.08 -1.59 11.49
CA GLU A 59 18.87 -2.83 11.55
C GLU A 59 19.59 -3.10 10.23
N LEU A 60 18.99 -2.64 9.12
CA LEU A 60 19.60 -2.59 7.81
C LEU A 60 19.79 -1.11 7.43
N PRO A 61 20.94 -0.51 7.73
CA PRO A 61 21.18 0.91 7.49
C PRO A 61 21.15 1.27 6.00
N GLY A 62 20.77 2.51 5.69
CA GLY A 62 20.82 3.06 4.34
C GLY A 62 22.21 2.91 3.70
N GLY A 63 22.26 2.48 2.45
CA GLY A 63 23.46 2.14 1.69
C GLY A 63 23.99 0.72 1.94
N THR A 64 23.40 -0.04 2.89
CA THR A 64 23.82 -1.41 3.15
C THR A 64 23.38 -2.35 2.03
N ARG A 65 24.33 -3.11 1.48
CA ARG A 65 24.03 -4.19 0.54
C ARG A 65 23.34 -5.34 1.27
N ILE A 66 22.21 -5.79 0.76
CA ILE A 66 21.46 -6.91 1.32
C ILE A 66 22.12 -8.23 0.90
N ALA A 67 22.65 -8.97 1.87
CA ALA A 67 23.13 -10.34 1.68
C ALA A 67 21.95 -11.30 1.82
N GLU A 68 21.40 -11.80 0.70
CA GLU A 68 20.23 -12.67 0.66
C GLU A 68 20.34 -13.88 1.62
N LEU A 69 21.51 -14.50 1.70
CA LEU A 69 21.76 -15.66 2.59
C LEU A 69 21.63 -15.28 4.06
N SER A 70 22.20 -14.15 4.47
CA SER A 70 22.08 -13.66 5.85
C SER A 70 20.64 -13.35 6.24
N ILE A 71 19.83 -12.85 5.30
CA ILE A 71 18.40 -12.63 5.54
C ILE A 71 17.64 -13.96 5.67
N VAL A 72 17.96 -14.94 4.82
CA VAL A 72 17.40 -16.30 4.91
C VAL A 72 17.66 -16.93 6.27
N GLU A 73 18.91 -16.84 6.76
CA GLU A 73 19.30 -17.34 8.08
C GLU A 73 18.60 -16.59 9.22
N LYS A 74 18.54 -15.27 9.12
CA LYS A 74 17.96 -14.42 10.18
C LYS A 74 16.44 -14.59 10.30
N LEU A 75 15.73 -14.73 9.17
CA LEU A 75 14.27 -14.82 9.16
C LEU A 75 13.73 -16.25 9.18
N GLY A 76 14.58 -17.26 8.97
CA GLY A 76 14.17 -18.68 8.92
C GLY A 76 13.22 -18.97 7.74
N VAL A 77 13.30 -18.19 6.67
CA VAL A 77 12.41 -18.27 5.49
C VAL A 77 13.25 -18.63 4.26
N SER A 78 12.75 -19.53 3.40
CA SER A 78 13.47 -19.97 2.21
C SER A 78 13.77 -18.84 1.22
N ARG A 79 14.68 -19.07 0.27
CA ARG A 79 15.16 -18.02 -0.68
C ARG A 79 14.07 -17.44 -1.57
N THR A 80 13.12 -18.27 -2.03
CA THR A 80 12.08 -17.82 -2.97
C THR A 80 11.22 -16.68 -2.41
N PRO A 81 10.57 -16.79 -1.22
CA PRO A 81 9.83 -15.71 -0.61
C PRO A 81 10.71 -14.50 -0.24
N ILE A 82 11.98 -14.71 0.15
CA ILE A 82 12.91 -13.59 0.41
C ILE A 82 13.16 -12.80 -0.87
N ARG A 83 13.47 -13.44 -2.00
CA ARG A 83 13.66 -12.76 -3.29
C ARG A 83 12.44 -11.98 -3.73
N ALA A 84 11.26 -12.58 -3.59
CA ALA A 84 10.00 -11.91 -3.91
C ALA A 84 9.78 -10.67 -3.02
N ALA A 85 10.08 -10.77 -1.73
CA ALA A 85 10.01 -9.65 -0.79
C ALA A 85 11.03 -8.53 -1.14
N LEU A 86 12.29 -8.87 -1.44
CA LEU A 86 13.31 -7.92 -1.86
C LEU A 86 12.94 -7.20 -3.16
N MET A 87 12.42 -7.93 -4.15
CA MET A 87 11.93 -7.34 -5.40
C MET A 87 10.76 -6.38 -5.13
N ARG A 88 9.84 -6.74 -4.26
CA ARG A 88 8.71 -5.89 -3.88
C ARG A 88 9.17 -4.63 -3.15
N LEU A 89 10.11 -4.73 -2.21
CA LEU A 89 10.71 -3.57 -1.52
C LEU A 89 11.49 -2.66 -2.48
N ALA A 90 12.09 -3.21 -3.54
CA ALA A 90 12.72 -2.41 -4.58
C ALA A 90 11.68 -1.68 -5.44
N GLN A 91 10.57 -2.32 -5.79
CA GLN A 91 9.44 -1.67 -6.47
C GLN A 91 8.83 -0.55 -5.62
N GLU A 92 8.75 -0.75 -4.30
CA GLU A 92 8.31 0.24 -3.33
C GLU A 92 9.37 1.33 -3.06
N GLY A 93 10.56 1.20 -3.67
CA GLY A 93 11.64 2.16 -3.56
C GLY A 93 12.38 2.18 -2.22
N LEU A 94 12.17 1.20 -1.33
CA LEU A 94 12.96 1.01 -0.09
C LEU A 94 14.34 0.42 -0.37
N LEU A 95 14.45 -0.36 -1.44
CA LEU A 95 15.70 -0.92 -1.92
C LEU A 95 16.01 -0.40 -3.33
N GLU A 96 17.28 -0.42 -3.69
CA GLU A 96 17.74 -0.20 -5.06
C GLU A 96 18.38 -1.49 -5.60
N ALA A 97 18.09 -1.82 -6.86
CA ALA A 97 18.74 -2.91 -7.55
C ALA A 97 20.16 -2.46 -7.96
N LEU A 98 21.16 -3.27 -7.61
CA LEU A 98 22.55 -2.98 -7.93
C LEU A 98 22.92 -3.51 -9.32
N SER A 99 23.70 -2.77 -10.08
CA SER A 99 24.24 -3.23 -11.38
C SER A 99 25.10 -4.50 -11.26
N SER A 100 25.73 -4.71 -10.11
CA SER A 100 26.48 -5.92 -9.75
C SER A 100 25.60 -7.09 -9.30
N GLY A 101 24.29 -6.94 -9.35
CA GLY A 101 23.29 -7.90 -8.84
C GLY A 101 23.02 -7.78 -7.36
N GLY A 102 21.80 -8.15 -6.95
CA GLY A 102 21.30 -8.00 -5.58
C GLY A 102 20.72 -6.60 -5.31
N TYR A 103 20.54 -6.28 -4.04
CA TYR A 103 19.86 -5.05 -3.59
C TYR A 103 20.68 -4.34 -2.52
N ALA A 104 20.52 -3.02 -2.43
CA ALA A 104 20.98 -2.21 -1.30
C ALA A 104 19.82 -1.41 -0.72
N VAL A 105 19.90 -1.09 0.56
CA VAL A 105 18.94 -0.18 1.22
C VAL A 105 19.14 1.23 0.68
N ARG A 106 18.09 1.86 0.17
CA ARG A 106 18.19 3.24 -0.35
C ARG A 106 18.44 4.23 0.77
N THR A 107 19.16 5.28 0.42
CA THR A 107 19.35 6.45 1.28
C THR A 107 18.45 7.58 0.76
N PHE A 108 17.81 8.30 1.70
CA PHE A 108 16.95 9.43 1.40
C PHE A 108 17.41 10.65 2.18
N SER A 109 17.36 11.80 1.56
CA SER A 109 17.46 13.06 2.27
C SER A 109 16.10 13.44 2.85
N GLU A 110 16.11 14.27 3.91
CA GLU A 110 14.88 14.88 4.43
C GLU A 110 14.08 15.61 3.34
N ARG A 111 14.80 16.22 2.40
CA ARG A 111 14.20 16.89 1.26
C ARG A 111 13.48 15.91 0.33
N ASP A 112 14.09 14.76 0.02
CA ASP A 112 13.45 13.74 -0.84
C ASP A 112 12.13 13.25 -0.23
N VAL A 113 12.10 13.06 1.10
CA VAL A 113 10.89 12.67 1.82
C VAL A 113 9.83 13.77 1.79
N THR A 114 10.23 15.02 2.03
CA THR A 114 9.34 16.18 2.00
C THR A 114 8.75 16.37 0.60
N ASP A 115 9.57 16.30 -0.44
CA ASP A 115 9.16 16.44 -1.83
C ASP A 115 8.20 15.30 -2.24
N ALA A 116 8.42 14.07 -1.78
CA ALA A 116 7.53 12.94 -2.04
C ALA A 116 6.15 13.11 -1.36
N ILE A 117 6.10 13.62 -0.13
CA ILE A 117 4.85 13.93 0.58
C ILE A 117 4.08 15.05 -0.14
N GLU A 118 4.77 16.12 -0.58
CA GLU A 118 4.14 17.24 -1.31
C GLU A 118 3.59 16.79 -2.66
N LEU A 119 4.33 15.94 -3.39
CA LEU A 119 3.89 15.37 -4.65
C LEU A 119 2.63 14.51 -4.44
N ARG A 120 2.63 13.63 -3.42
CA ARG A 120 1.44 12.85 -3.07
C ARG A 120 0.26 13.77 -2.77
N GLY A 121 0.42 14.74 -1.89
CA GLY A 121 -0.64 15.69 -1.52
C GLY A 121 -1.21 16.45 -2.71
N THR A 122 -0.37 16.78 -3.70
CA THR A 122 -0.80 17.40 -4.94
C THR A 122 -1.67 16.48 -5.78
N LEU A 123 -1.28 15.20 -5.92
CA LEU A 123 -2.05 14.21 -6.70
C LEU A 123 -3.34 13.80 -5.97
N GLU A 124 -3.31 13.62 -4.66
CA GLU A 124 -4.50 13.34 -3.84
C GLU A 124 -5.46 14.53 -3.85
N GLY A 125 -4.96 15.76 -3.77
CA GLY A 125 -5.76 16.98 -3.92
C GLY A 125 -6.44 17.06 -5.29
N LEU A 126 -5.70 16.76 -6.35
CA LEU A 126 -6.29 16.67 -7.70
C LEU A 126 -7.34 15.55 -7.77
N SER A 127 -7.13 14.40 -7.12
CA SER A 127 -8.12 13.33 -7.03
C SER A 127 -9.40 13.83 -6.36
N ALA A 128 -9.30 14.53 -5.23
CA ALA A 128 -10.45 15.09 -4.52
C ALA A 128 -11.21 16.10 -5.38
N ARG A 129 -10.51 16.99 -6.10
CA ARG A 129 -11.14 17.93 -7.03
C ARG A 129 -11.90 17.22 -8.14
N LEU A 130 -11.26 16.27 -8.81
CA LEU A 130 -11.90 15.53 -9.91
C LEU A 130 -13.08 14.70 -9.44
N ALA A 131 -13.00 14.11 -8.23
CA ALA A 131 -14.12 13.40 -7.61
C ALA A 131 -15.35 14.32 -7.44
N ALA A 132 -15.13 15.55 -6.97
CA ALA A 132 -16.19 16.55 -6.83
C ALA A 132 -16.73 17.02 -8.19
N GLU A 133 -15.86 17.37 -9.14
CA GLU A 133 -16.23 17.93 -10.45
C GLU A 133 -16.94 16.90 -11.34
N ARG A 134 -16.54 15.61 -11.29
CA ARG A 134 -17.05 14.53 -12.15
C ARG A 134 -18.26 13.79 -11.60
N ALA A 135 -18.74 14.13 -10.42
CA ALA A 135 -19.75 13.38 -9.68
C ALA A 135 -19.31 11.96 -9.36
N ALA A 136 -18.58 11.81 -8.27
CA ALA A 136 -18.15 10.49 -7.80
C ALA A 136 -19.32 9.49 -7.75
N PRO A 137 -19.10 8.20 -8.12
CA PRO A 137 -20.15 7.19 -8.09
C PRO A 137 -20.77 7.04 -6.70
N ALA A 138 -22.10 6.97 -6.61
CA ALA A 138 -22.81 6.92 -5.33
C ALA A 138 -22.39 5.73 -4.45
N LEU A 139 -22.07 4.58 -5.07
CA LEU A 139 -21.57 3.41 -4.34
C LEU A 139 -20.23 3.70 -3.67
N VAL A 140 -19.28 4.30 -4.39
CA VAL A 140 -17.93 4.60 -3.87
C VAL A 140 -18.01 5.66 -2.76
N LEU A 141 -18.92 6.67 -2.90
CA LEU A 141 -19.20 7.64 -1.84
C LEU A 141 -19.76 6.95 -0.57
N SER A 142 -20.66 5.97 -0.74
CA SER A 142 -21.18 5.20 0.39
C SER A 142 -20.09 4.39 1.09
N GLU A 143 -19.25 3.71 0.32
CA GLU A 143 -18.10 2.96 0.86
C GLU A 143 -17.12 3.87 1.59
N ALA A 144 -16.83 5.05 1.04
CA ALA A 144 -15.95 6.03 1.69
C ALA A 144 -16.54 6.50 3.03
N ARG A 145 -17.84 6.77 3.08
CA ARG A 145 -18.54 7.15 4.32
C ARG A 145 -18.51 6.03 5.36
N ASP A 146 -18.68 4.78 4.93
CA ASP A 146 -18.60 3.62 5.82
C ASP A 146 -17.16 3.41 6.34
N CYS A 147 -16.18 3.61 5.49
CA CYS A 147 -14.76 3.56 5.88
C CYS A 147 -14.45 4.62 6.95
N LEU A 148 -14.90 5.88 6.77
CA LEU A 148 -14.68 6.94 7.76
C LEU A 148 -15.38 6.65 9.09
N ARG A 149 -16.60 6.09 9.07
CA ARG A 149 -17.28 5.64 10.32
C ARG A 149 -16.50 4.56 11.06
N GLN A 150 -15.87 3.65 10.34
CA GLN A 150 -15.00 2.64 10.96
C GLN A 150 -13.75 3.27 11.58
N ILE A 151 -13.14 4.26 10.92
CA ILE A 151 -12.03 5.03 11.51
C ILE A 151 -12.49 5.74 12.79
N ASP A 152 -13.66 6.38 12.79
CA ASP A 152 -14.23 7.02 13.99
C ASP A 152 -14.40 6.03 15.14
N ALA A 153 -14.89 4.81 14.85
CA ALA A 153 -15.06 3.77 15.86
C ALA A 153 -13.71 3.32 16.45
N VAL A 154 -12.65 3.24 15.63
CA VAL A 154 -11.28 2.93 16.09
C VAL A 154 -10.75 4.05 16.96
N LEU A 155 -10.85 5.32 16.53
CA LEU A 155 -10.35 6.48 17.26
C LEU A 155 -11.18 6.79 18.52
N GLY A 156 -12.43 6.35 18.58
CA GLY A 156 -13.31 6.48 19.75
C GLY A 156 -12.94 5.57 20.93
N GLN A 157 -12.05 4.60 20.74
CA GLN A 157 -11.59 3.73 21.83
C GLN A 157 -10.77 4.52 22.85
N LEU A 158 -10.85 4.14 24.14
CA LEU A 158 -10.13 4.81 25.22
C LEU A 158 -8.60 4.74 25.04
N THR A 159 -8.11 3.61 24.55
CA THR A 159 -6.68 3.38 24.26
C THR A 159 -6.56 2.77 22.87
N LEU A 160 -5.60 3.25 22.10
CA LEU A 160 -5.21 2.64 20.83
C LEU A 160 -4.11 1.62 21.13
N ASN A 161 -4.47 0.33 21.08
CA ASN A 161 -3.50 -0.76 21.13
C ASN A 161 -2.94 -1.05 19.72
N ASP A 162 -1.99 -1.97 19.59
CA ASP A 162 -1.35 -2.30 18.31
C ASP A 162 -2.36 -2.79 17.25
N GLU A 163 -3.41 -3.52 17.66
CA GLU A 163 -4.47 -4.01 16.77
C GLU A 163 -5.36 -2.86 16.27
N SER A 164 -5.83 -1.99 17.17
CA SER A 164 -6.60 -0.79 16.81
C SER A 164 -5.80 0.12 15.89
N PHE A 165 -4.50 0.23 16.16
CA PHE A 165 -3.61 1.03 15.34
C PHE A 165 -3.43 0.44 13.94
N SER A 166 -3.23 -0.88 13.83
CA SER A 166 -3.16 -1.59 12.54
C SER A 166 -4.46 -1.40 11.75
N SER A 167 -5.61 -1.53 12.42
CA SER A 167 -6.92 -1.27 11.81
C SER A 167 -7.05 0.16 11.30
N TYR A 168 -6.58 1.14 12.06
CA TYR A 168 -6.54 2.54 11.60
C TYR A 168 -5.71 2.69 10.32
N VAL A 169 -4.50 2.11 10.29
CA VAL A 169 -3.60 2.21 9.12
C VAL A 169 -4.24 1.62 7.87
N GLU A 170 -4.89 0.46 7.98
CA GLU A 170 -5.59 -0.19 6.87
C GLU A 170 -6.79 0.63 6.38
N LEU A 171 -7.62 1.12 7.29
CA LEU A 171 -8.79 1.95 6.96
C LEU A 171 -8.37 3.29 6.35
N ASN A 172 -7.33 3.92 6.87
CA ASN A 172 -6.76 5.14 6.31
C ASN A 172 -6.29 4.91 4.86
N ALA A 173 -5.53 3.84 4.61
CA ALA A 173 -5.11 3.48 3.26
C ALA A 173 -6.31 3.18 2.34
N ARG A 174 -7.36 2.53 2.85
CA ARG A 174 -8.61 2.27 2.11
C ARG A 174 -9.32 3.56 1.72
N PHE A 175 -9.45 4.53 2.63
CA PHE A 175 -10.06 5.83 2.32
C PHE A 175 -9.31 6.57 1.20
N HIS A 176 -7.97 6.63 1.25
CA HIS A 176 -7.17 7.24 0.19
C HIS A 176 -7.29 6.51 -1.16
N ALA A 177 -7.42 5.18 -1.15
CA ALA A 177 -7.70 4.41 -2.36
C ALA A 177 -9.08 4.74 -2.94
N LEU A 178 -10.12 4.83 -2.11
CA LEU A 178 -11.46 5.23 -2.51
C LEU A 178 -11.48 6.66 -3.07
N LEU A 179 -10.70 7.57 -2.51
CA LEU A 179 -10.54 8.93 -3.04
C LEU A 179 -9.99 8.92 -4.49
N SER A 180 -8.99 8.09 -4.74
CA SER A 180 -8.44 7.90 -6.09
C SER A 180 -9.47 7.27 -7.04
N GLU A 181 -10.26 6.31 -6.57
CA GLU A 181 -11.32 5.67 -7.35
C GLU A 181 -12.44 6.67 -7.71
N MET A 182 -12.88 7.50 -6.76
CA MET A 182 -13.86 8.57 -6.97
C MET A 182 -13.45 9.56 -8.05
N ALA A 183 -12.14 9.80 -8.24
CA ALA A 183 -11.64 10.69 -9.30
C ALA A 183 -11.89 10.15 -10.72
N GLY A 184 -12.09 8.84 -10.87
CA GLY A 184 -12.36 8.20 -12.16
C GLY A 184 -11.25 8.42 -13.20
N SER A 185 -9.99 8.47 -12.78
CA SER A 185 -8.83 8.73 -13.65
C SER A 185 -7.77 7.65 -13.50
N SER A 186 -7.71 6.74 -14.46
CA SER A 186 -6.70 5.68 -14.49
C SER A 186 -5.26 6.20 -14.63
N VAL A 187 -5.09 7.37 -15.24
CA VAL A 187 -3.77 8.03 -15.34
C VAL A 187 -3.35 8.52 -13.97
N LEU A 188 -4.24 9.25 -13.27
CA LEU A 188 -3.95 9.78 -11.95
C LEU A 188 -3.72 8.68 -10.92
N ALA A 189 -4.55 7.63 -10.93
CA ALA A 189 -4.40 6.47 -10.05
C ALA A 189 -3.00 5.83 -10.21
N ARG A 190 -2.56 5.62 -11.45
CA ARG A 190 -1.24 5.03 -11.75
C ARG A 190 -0.07 5.89 -11.26
N GLU A 191 -0.16 7.22 -11.42
CA GLU A 191 0.90 8.12 -10.96
C GLU A 191 0.88 8.23 -9.42
N LEU A 192 -0.30 8.22 -8.80
CA LEU A 192 -0.44 8.18 -7.35
C LEU A 192 0.14 6.89 -6.76
N ASP A 193 -0.13 5.73 -7.35
CA ASP A 193 0.46 4.45 -6.95
C ASP A 193 2.00 4.48 -6.98
N ARG A 194 2.58 5.12 -8.00
CA ARG A 194 4.04 5.31 -8.10
C ARG A 194 4.58 6.18 -6.97
N VAL A 195 3.88 7.26 -6.64
CA VAL A 195 4.31 8.16 -5.57
C VAL A 195 4.15 7.49 -4.21
N ILE A 196 3.03 6.82 -3.95
CA ILE A 196 2.78 6.10 -2.69
C ILE A 196 3.80 4.96 -2.49
N SER A 197 4.32 4.37 -3.58
CA SER A 197 5.38 3.36 -3.50
C SER A 197 6.75 3.93 -3.12
N MET A 198 6.93 5.26 -3.18
CA MET A 198 8.15 5.89 -2.66
C MET A 198 8.19 5.75 -1.14
N PRO A 199 9.37 5.54 -0.55
CA PRO A 199 9.53 5.46 0.88
C PRO A 199 8.97 6.71 1.56
N PHE A 200 8.23 6.51 2.64
CA PHE A 200 7.62 7.58 3.46
C PHE A 200 6.54 8.43 2.75
N ALA A 201 6.20 8.13 1.50
CA ALA A 201 5.13 8.81 0.80
C ALA A 201 3.74 8.18 1.02
N SER A 202 3.63 7.02 1.68
CA SER A 202 2.32 6.43 1.96
C SER A 202 1.52 7.30 2.95
N PRO A 203 0.19 7.32 2.87
CA PRO A 203 -0.66 8.10 3.77
C PRO A 203 -0.42 7.81 5.26
N SER A 204 0.05 6.61 5.59
CA SER A 204 0.28 6.16 6.96
C SER A 204 1.77 6.07 7.34
N ALA A 205 2.70 6.53 6.50
CA ALA A 205 4.14 6.31 6.69
C ALA A 205 4.68 6.85 8.03
N PHE A 206 4.13 7.96 8.55
CA PHE A 206 4.61 8.62 9.78
C PHE A 206 3.71 8.37 10.99
N VAL A 207 2.63 7.62 10.81
CA VAL A 207 1.69 7.30 11.88
C VAL A 207 2.30 6.31 12.87
N VAL A 208 3.17 5.41 12.39
CA VAL A 208 3.72 4.26 13.14
C VAL A 208 4.66 4.65 14.29
N ALA A 209 5.37 5.78 14.19
CA ALA A 209 6.49 6.04 15.11
C ALA A 209 6.10 6.38 16.55
N ARG A 210 4.85 6.75 16.88
CA ARG A 210 4.42 7.20 18.22
C ARG A 210 2.96 6.89 18.56
N ALA A 211 2.41 5.76 18.13
CA ALA A 211 1.00 5.40 18.32
C ALA A 211 0.47 5.56 19.76
N ASN A 212 1.33 5.44 20.75
CA ASN A 212 0.95 5.45 22.18
C ASN A 212 1.04 6.82 22.85
N SER A 213 1.34 7.92 22.13
CA SER A 213 1.35 9.26 22.73
C SER A 213 0.02 9.98 22.48
N GLN A 214 -0.42 10.78 23.47
CA GLN A 214 -1.62 11.63 23.33
C GLN A 214 -1.52 12.54 22.12
N GLN A 215 -0.36 13.12 21.88
CA GLN A 215 -0.09 13.99 20.73
C GLN A 215 -0.27 13.27 19.38
N ALA A 216 0.12 11.99 19.27
CA ALA A 216 -0.12 11.20 18.07
C ALA A 216 -1.62 10.99 17.85
N ARG A 217 -2.36 10.67 18.93
CA ARG A 217 -3.82 10.51 18.87
C ARG A 217 -4.51 11.79 18.41
N ASP A 218 -4.15 12.94 18.97
CA ASP A 218 -4.73 14.24 18.61
C ASP A 218 -4.53 14.52 17.10
N MET A 219 -3.38 14.16 16.54
CA MET A 219 -3.13 14.29 15.11
C MET A 219 -3.98 13.35 14.25
N LEU A 220 -4.23 12.11 14.71
CA LEU A 220 -5.15 11.20 14.01
C LEU A 220 -6.58 11.73 13.99
N VAL A 221 -7.02 12.35 15.09
CA VAL A 221 -8.35 13.00 15.16
C VAL A 221 -8.44 14.17 14.18
N VAL A 222 -7.40 15.01 14.12
CA VAL A 222 -7.34 16.11 13.13
C VAL A 222 -7.34 15.58 11.70
N ALA A 223 -6.56 14.52 11.42
CA ALA A 223 -6.54 13.88 10.12
C ALA A 223 -7.92 13.34 9.72
N GLN A 224 -8.60 12.69 10.65
CA GLN A 224 -9.94 12.15 10.44
C GLN A 224 -11.00 13.24 10.20
N ASP A 225 -10.93 14.34 10.91
CA ASP A 225 -11.81 15.50 10.67
C ASP A 225 -11.60 16.03 9.24
N GLN A 226 -10.36 16.14 8.78
CA GLN A 226 -10.07 16.55 7.41
C GLN A 226 -10.59 15.55 6.37
N HIS A 227 -10.55 14.23 6.64
CA HIS A 227 -11.17 13.23 5.78
C HIS A 227 -12.68 13.48 5.59
N TRP A 228 -13.41 13.73 6.69
CA TRP A 228 -14.81 14.08 6.63
C TRP A 228 -15.08 15.37 5.86
N GLN A 229 -14.25 16.38 6.07
CA GLN A 229 -14.36 17.64 5.33
C GLN A 229 -14.12 17.47 3.82
N VAL A 230 -13.14 16.64 3.43
CA VAL A 230 -12.89 16.30 2.03
C VAL A 230 -14.10 15.58 1.43
N LEU A 231 -14.63 14.56 2.10
CA LEU A 231 -15.80 13.81 1.62
C LEU A 231 -17.01 14.72 1.48
N SER A 232 -17.27 15.58 2.46
CA SER A 232 -18.35 16.58 2.42
C SER A 232 -18.18 17.54 1.24
N ALA A 233 -16.97 18.04 0.99
CA ALA A 233 -16.70 18.93 -0.15
C ALA A 233 -16.92 18.23 -1.50
N ILE A 234 -16.58 16.93 -1.60
CA ILE A 234 -16.83 16.12 -2.79
C ILE A 234 -18.35 15.98 -3.01
N GLU A 235 -19.11 15.64 -1.98
CA GLU A 235 -20.57 15.50 -2.05
C GLU A 235 -21.27 16.80 -2.45
N GLN A 236 -20.75 17.93 -1.98
CA GLN A 236 -21.26 19.28 -2.31
C GLN A 236 -20.73 19.83 -3.64
N ARG A 237 -19.91 19.08 -4.34
CA ARG A 237 -19.33 19.48 -5.64
C ARG A 237 -18.38 20.68 -5.54
N GLU A 238 -17.76 20.86 -4.38
CA GLU A 238 -16.83 21.97 -4.08
C GLU A 238 -15.39 21.56 -4.41
N GLY A 239 -15.06 21.37 -5.70
CA GLY A 239 -13.78 20.80 -6.13
C GLY A 239 -12.55 21.53 -5.59
N ALA A 240 -12.53 22.87 -5.67
CA ALA A 240 -11.41 23.66 -5.18
C ALA A 240 -11.21 23.52 -3.64
N ARG A 241 -12.32 23.42 -2.89
CA ARG A 241 -12.27 23.21 -1.44
C ARG A 241 -11.77 21.81 -1.12
N ALA A 242 -12.26 20.77 -1.80
CA ALA A 242 -11.81 19.40 -1.62
C ALA A 242 -10.30 19.25 -1.88
N GLU A 243 -9.79 19.87 -2.97
CA GLU A 243 -8.36 19.92 -3.28
C GLU A 243 -7.55 20.61 -2.18
N ALA A 244 -7.99 21.78 -1.71
CA ALA A 244 -7.26 22.55 -0.71
C ALA A 244 -7.15 21.80 0.62
N ILE A 245 -8.25 21.17 1.10
CA ILE A 245 -8.26 20.42 2.35
C ILE A 245 -7.35 19.17 2.21
N MET A 246 -7.43 18.45 1.10
CA MET A 246 -6.63 17.24 0.89
C MET A 246 -5.13 17.56 0.82
N ARG A 247 -4.75 18.67 0.20
CA ARG A 247 -3.37 19.15 0.20
C ARG A 247 -2.90 19.56 1.60
N GLU A 248 -3.74 20.23 2.39
CA GLU A 248 -3.42 20.54 3.79
C GLU A 248 -3.31 19.26 4.63
N HIS A 249 -4.18 18.26 4.39
CA HIS A 249 -4.11 16.96 5.04
C HIS A 249 -2.75 16.28 4.85
N SER A 250 -2.19 16.31 3.64
CA SER A 250 -0.86 15.72 3.39
C SER A 250 0.26 16.38 4.20
N ARG A 251 0.12 17.66 4.57
CA ARG A 251 1.09 18.39 5.40
C ARG A 251 1.13 17.92 6.85
N LEU A 252 0.11 17.20 7.34
CA LEU A 252 0.19 16.53 8.63
C LEU A 252 1.34 15.53 8.66
N ALA A 253 1.57 14.79 7.57
CA ALA A 253 2.69 13.88 7.44
C ALA A 253 4.05 14.61 7.48
N GLN A 254 4.16 15.80 6.86
CA GLN A 254 5.37 16.63 6.94
C GLN A 254 5.63 17.13 8.36
N ARG A 255 4.58 17.58 9.06
CA ARG A 255 4.68 17.99 10.48
C ARG A 255 5.13 16.83 11.37
N ASN A 256 4.61 15.64 11.14
CA ASN A 256 5.02 14.44 11.85
C ASN A 256 6.49 14.07 11.59
N LEU A 257 6.92 14.13 10.33
CA LEU A 257 8.32 13.95 9.96
C LEU A 257 9.21 14.91 10.74
N HIS A 258 8.89 16.20 10.71
CA HIS A 258 9.66 17.24 11.38
C HIS A 258 9.75 17.01 12.91
N MET A 259 8.64 16.61 13.55
CA MET A 259 8.65 16.28 14.98
C MET A 259 9.49 15.04 15.31
N VAL A 260 9.46 14.02 14.46
CA VAL A 260 10.32 12.83 14.61
C VAL A 260 11.80 13.23 14.52
N LEU A 261 12.14 14.12 13.60
CA LEU A 261 13.51 14.60 13.42
C LEU A 261 14.00 15.50 14.56
N LEU A 262 13.14 16.38 15.09
CA LEU A 262 13.46 17.26 16.22
C LEU A 262 13.53 16.51 17.56
N GLY A 263 12.63 15.57 17.80
CA GLY A 263 12.63 14.74 19.02
C GLY A 263 13.88 13.86 19.16
N SER A 264 14.69 13.78 18.11
CA SER A 264 16.00 13.12 18.09
C SER A 264 17.13 13.95 18.69
N HIS A 265 16.87 15.18 19.12
CA HIS A 265 17.89 16.16 19.55
C HIS A 265 17.92 16.38 21.07
N GLU A 266 17.17 15.62 21.88
CA GLU A 266 17.30 15.70 23.34
C GLU A 266 18.68 15.15 23.78
N PRO A 267 19.51 15.95 24.52
CA PRO A 267 20.78 15.50 25.00
C PRO A 267 20.58 14.45 26.10
N GLY A 268 20.90 13.20 25.81
CA GLY A 268 20.76 12.08 26.73
C GLY A 268 19.89 10.93 26.26
N SER A 269 19.13 11.09 25.19
CA SER A 269 18.46 10.01 24.53
C SER A 269 19.46 9.18 23.73
N LEU A 270 19.75 7.96 24.19
CA LEU A 270 20.55 6.95 23.49
C LEU A 270 19.87 6.43 22.20
N ASN A 271 18.66 6.85 21.94
CA ASN A 271 17.95 6.66 20.67
C ASN A 271 18.11 7.92 19.81
N ARG A 272 19.16 7.93 18.98
CA ARG A 272 19.08 8.67 17.73
C ARG A 272 17.81 8.17 17.01
N ALA A 273 16.71 8.92 17.11
CA ALA A 273 15.56 8.75 16.25
C ALA A 273 16.00 9.24 14.87
N SER A 274 16.83 8.44 14.21
CA SER A 274 16.77 8.33 12.77
C SER A 274 15.38 7.83 12.48
N ILE A 275 14.71 8.37 11.47
CA ILE A 275 13.63 7.60 10.82
C ILE A 275 14.29 6.28 10.51
N PRO A 276 13.85 5.16 11.12
CA PRO A 276 14.54 3.90 10.99
C PRO A 276 14.68 3.60 9.48
N GLY A 277 15.88 3.24 9.02
CA GLY A 277 16.18 3.00 7.61
C GLY A 277 16.45 4.24 6.74
N VAL A 278 16.22 5.46 7.23
CA VAL A 278 16.57 6.68 6.48
C VAL A 278 17.83 7.29 7.08
N ARG A 279 18.94 7.14 6.40
CA ARG A 279 20.10 7.99 6.62
C ARG A 279 19.79 9.34 6.01
N LEU A 280 19.27 10.28 6.82
CA LEU A 280 19.11 11.67 6.40
C LEU A 280 20.49 12.27 6.16
N ILE A 281 20.86 12.40 4.89
CA ILE A 281 22.07 13.08 4.50
C ILE A 281 21.75 14.59 4.56
N ARG A 282 22.22 15.27 5.61
CA ARG A 282 22.30 16.73 5.56
C ARG A 282 23.27 17.09 4.43
N LYS A 283 22.80 17.63 3.33
CA LYS A 283 23.67 18.36 2.41
C LYS A 283 24.24 19.54 3.20
N ARG A 284 25.57 19.56 3.44
CA ARG A 284 26.26 20.77 3.85
C ARG A 284 25.97 21.81 2.77
N ASN A 285 25.33 22.90 3.15
CA ASN A 285 25.29 24.09 2.31
C ASN A 285 26.73 24.56 2.16
N THR A 286 27.35 24.27 1.06
CA THR A 286 28.52 25.00 0.55
C THR A 286 27.97 26.21 -0.20
N TYR A 287 27.98 27.35 0.49
CA TYR A 287 27.99 28.67 -0.14
C TYR A 287 29.38 28.97 -0.65
#